data_23b1dc362437787b2b1dd12879e584e1
#
_entry.id   23b1dc362437787b2b1dd12879e584e1
#
_cell.length_a   1.000
_cell.length_b   1.000
_cell.length_c   1.000
_cell.angle_alpha   90.00
_cell.angle_beta   90.00
_cell.angle_gamma   90.00
#
_symmetry.space_group_name_H-M   'P 1'
#
loop_
_entity.id
_entity.type
_entity.pdbx_description
1 polymer ?
#
loop_
_entity_poly.entity_id
_entity_poly.type
_entity_poly.pdbx_seq_one_letter_code
_entity_poly.pdbx_strand_id
1 'polypeptide(L)'
;FDLPAAAVAGQKLALQVTVTRPRPLRSRMNLTFDSKNLLTGRKERITVLLAPDMALTETFMVPLDTACCGHYVLDLASAGTVDALGLFGIPFPNVSLNGSATVYPPMIDIDILPARGRMASESGASYDHDRRGQDRSEVFEMRDFRDGDSFKQVHWKLSARFGDLTVREASLPTDYDIALLRDAHARSDDGDGREDAVNAVMTMLSALSLALLRQGLAHTVVCKDAEGAHVQRIDSLAGFEDMMDTMLSMPLEADRPHDPDAFNQVRIAYGITKTMLVTDALHKDALDELAGMTDLSVVHIGKTAQAGADDGGRYLLTHIPAEAVCGGRIKTLEL
;
A
#
# COMPACT_ATOMS: atom_id res chain seq x y z
N PHE A 1 20.29 21.55 -6.23
CA PHE A 1 19.06 20.97 -5.73
C PHE A 1 19.22 19.46 -5.69
N ASP A 2 19.15 18.92 -4.50
CA ASP A 2 19.23 17.48 -4.28
C ASP A 2 18.09 17.09 -3.31
N LEU A 3 17.24 16.18 -3.77
CA LEU A 3 16.12 15.62 -3.00
C LEU A 3 16.34 14.11 -2.94
N PRO A 4 16.34 13.50 -1.75
CA PRO A 4 16.32 12.05 -1.67
C PRO A 4 15.15 11.49 -2.46
N ALA A 5 15.41 10.53 -3.36
CA ALA A 5 14.38 9.98 -4.24
C ALA A 5 13.28 9.23 -3.48
N ALA A 6 13.61 8.70 -2.28
CA ALA A 6 12.70 7.89 -1.49
C ALA A 6 12.85 8.15 0.03
N ALA A 7 11.74 8.06 0.75
CA ALA A 7 11.66 8.10 2.21
C ALA A 7 10.50 7.20 2.70
N VAL A 8 10.39 7.01 4.01
CA VAL A 8 9.25 6.33 4.63
C VAL A 8 8.38 7.35 5.35
N ALA A 9 7.06 7.17 5.33
CA ALA A 9 6.12 8.07 5.99
C ALA A 9 6.47 8.27 7.48
N GLY A 10 6.41 9.52 7.93
CA GLY A 10 6.81 9.92 9.29
C GLY A 10 8.31 10.14 9.49
N GLN A 11 9.16 9.81 8.51
CA GLN A 11 10.58 10.18 8.55
C GLN A 11 10.76 11.64 8.13
N LYS A 12 11.68 12.34 8.78
CA LYS A 12 12.01 13.72 8.39
C LYS A 12 12.73 13.72 7.04
N LEU A 13 12.07 14.22 6.02
CA LEU A 13 12.66 14.47 4.71
C LEU A 13 12.99 15.96 4.60
N ALA A 14 14.11 16.28 4.00
CA ALA A 14 14.46 17.67 3.73
C ALA A 14 15.09 17.79 2.34
N LEU A 15 14.61 18.79 1.62
CA LEU A 15 15.15 19.20 0.34
C LEU A 15 16.43 20.01 0.57
N GLN A 16 17.55 19.53 0.05
CA GLN A 16 18.78 20.32 0.02
C GLN A 16 18.76 21.28 -1.17
N VAL A 17 18.72 22.57 -0.89
CA VAL A 17 18.75 23.62 -1.92
C VAL A 17 20.07 24.37 -1.85
N THR A 18 20.78 24.40 -2.97
CA THR A 18 22.01 25.18 -3.11
C THR A 18 21.74 26.38 -4.04
N VAL A 19 21.92 27.56 -3.52
CA VAL A 19 21.78 28.82 -4.25
C VAL A 19 23.16 29.36 -4.57
N THR A 20 23.48 29.50 -5.86
CA THR A 20 24.71 30.12 -6.33
C THR A 20 24.40 31.47 -6.96
N ARG A 21 25.12 32.50 -6.56
CA ARG A 21 24.89 33.89 -6.93
C ARG A 21 26.13 34.52 -7.56
N PRO A 22 25.97 35.34 -8.57
CA PRO A 22 27.14 36.02 -9.18
C PRO A 22 27.69 37.17 -8.30
N ARG A 23 26.91 37.62 -7.32
CA ARG A 23 27.27 38.71 -6.38
C ARG A 23 26.74 38.44 -4.99
N PRO A 24 27.38 38.97 -3.93
CA PRO A 24 26.89 38.89 -2.58
C PRO A 24 25.47 39.42 -2.43
N LEU A 25 24.67 38.80 -1.59
CA LEU A 25 23.30 39.21 -1.32
C LEU A 25 23.27 40.33 -0.28
N ARG A 26 22.82 41.51 -0.66
CA ARG A 26 22.67 42.67 0.23
C ARG A 26 21.25 42.85 0.81
N SER A 27 20.30 42.11 0.25
CA SER A 27 18.89 42.07 0.64
C SER A 27 18.48 40.67 1.02
N ARG A 28 17.33 40.49 1.69
CA ARG A 28 16.76 39.18 1.96
C ARG A 28 16.32 38.57 0.66
N MET A 29 16.48 37.23 0.55
CA MET A 29 15.96 36.44 -0.60
C MET A 29 14.78 35.63 -0.12
N ASN A 30 13.70 35.67 -0.86
CA ASN A 30 12.49 34.88 -0.62
C ASN A 30 12.39 33.80 -1.69
N LEU A 31 12.23 32.55 -1.25
CA LEU A 31 11.99 31.38 -2.09
C LEU A 31 10.70 30.73 -1.63
N THR A 32 9.76 30.54 -2.54
CA THR A 32 8.49 29.87 -2.24
C THR A 32 8.39 28.60 -3.05
N PHE A 33 8.20 27.49 -2.38
CA PHE A 33 8.01 26.19 -2.97
C PHE A 33 6.55 25.75 -2.80
N ASP A 34 5.95 25.24 -3.85
CA ASP A 34 4.68 24.52 -3.77
C ASP A 34 4.99 23.01 -3.81
N SER A 35 4.54 22.31 -2.77
CA SER A 35 4.59 20.85 -2.65
C SER A 35 3.20 20.28 -2.87
N LYS A 36 3.08 19.21 -3.66
CA LYS A 36 1.84 18.48 -3.90
C LYS A 36 2.07 16.98 -3.73
N ASN A 37 1.32 16.36 -2.81
CA ASN A 37 1.20 14.92 -2.73
C ASN A 37 0.19 14.45 -3.79
N LEU A 38 0.61 13.63 -4.76
CA LEU A 38 -0.27 13.18 -5.85
C LEU A 38 -1.34 12.21 -5.34
N LEU A 39 -1.01 11.35 -4.36
CA LEU A 39 -1.95 10.38 -3.79
C LEU A 39 -3.14 11.06 -3.10
N THR A 40 -2.87 11.99 -2.20
CA THR A 40 -3.92 12.64 -1.38
C THR A 40 -4.46 13.94 -1.97
N GLY A 41 -3.77 14.48 -2.97
CA GLY A 41 -4.05 15.79 -3.53
C GLY A 41 -3.70 16.96 -2.62
N ARG A 42 -3.13 16.72 -1.41
CA ARG A 42 -2.73 17.77 -0.45
C ARG A 42 -1.66 18.65 -1.07
N LYS A 43 -1.84 19.94 -0.89
CA LYS A 43 -0.89 20.97 -1.32
C LYS A 43 -0.38 21.73 -0.11
N GLU A 44 0.91 22.00 -0.11
CA GLU A 44 1.57 22.78 0.92
C GLU A 44 2.44 23.84 0.26
N ARG A 45 2.48 25.03 0.86
CA ARG A 45 3.36 26.12 0.43
C ARG A 45 4.40 26.42 1.48
N ILE A 46 5.67 26.24 1.10
CA ILE A 46 6.82 26.42 1.98
C ILE A 46 7.56 27.67 1.54
N THR A 47 7.67 28.65 2.42
CA THR A 47 8.42 29.87 2.15
C THR A 47 9.67 29.93 2.99
N VAL A 48 10.82 30.07 2.32
CA VAL A 48 12.14 30.19 2.93
C VAL A 48 12.66 31.59 2.72
N LEU A 49 13.03 32.25 3.81
CA LEU A 49 13.63 33.58 3.79
C LEU A 49 15.11 33.47 4.14
N LEU A 50 15.98 33.74 3.15
CA LEU A 50 17.43 33.77 3.35
C LEU A 50 17.88 35.16 3.78
N ALA A 51 18.73 35.19 4.79
CA ALA A 51 19.33 36.44 5.27
C ALA A 51 20.35 36.99 4.26
N PRO A 52 20.66 38.31 4.29
CA PRO A 52 21.78 38.85 3.55
C PRO A 52 23.08 38.14 3.91
N ASP A 53 23.83 37.72 2.91
CA ASP A 53 25.10 37.02 3.08
C ASP A 53 26.11 37.44 2.02
N MET A 54 27.37 37.48 2.41
CA MET A 54 28.51 37.74 1.54
C MET A 54 28.95 36.51 0.74
N ALA A 55 28.53 35.30 1.13
CA ALA A 55 28.80 34.07 0.41
C ALA A 55 28.15 34.08 -0.97
N LEU A 56 28.87 33.59 -1.98
CA LEU A 56 28.37 33.42 -3.32
C LEU A 56 27.55 32.13 -3.50
N THR A 57 27.79 31.16 -2.64
CA THR A 57 27.06 29.88 -2.61
C THR A 57 26.60 29.59 -1.20
N GLU A 58 25.35 29.29 -1.05
CA GLU A 58 24.71 28.96 0.21
C GLU A 58 23.83 27.71 0.04
N THR A 59 23.96 26.77 0.97
CA THR A 59 23.16 25.54 1.00
C THR A 59 22.30 25.54 2.24
N PHE A 60 21.04 25.25 2.09
CA PHE A 60 20.09 25.15 3.18
C PHE A 60 19.12 23.98 2.97
N MET A 61 18.47 23.56 4.05
CA MET A 61 17.54 22.44 4.05
C MET A 61 16.11 22.96 4.20
N VAL A 62 15.22 22.54 3.31
CA VAL A 62 13.80 22.81 3.36
C VAL A 62 13.09 21.57 3.88
N PRO A 63 12.53 21.60 5.09
CA PRO A 63 11.79 20.45 5.62
C PRO A 63 10.52 20.22 4.81
N LEU A 64 10.25 18.96 4.48
CA LEU A 64 9.03 18.52 3.82
C LEU A 64 8.17 17.75 4.82
N ASP A 65 6.88 18.00 4.79
CA ASP A 65 5.92 17.19 5.53
C ASP A 65 5.74 15.85 4.83
N THR A 66 6.17 14.78 5.49
CA THR A 66 6.09 13.40 5.03
C THR A 66 5.22 12.55 5.94
N ALA A 67 4.26 13.16 6.63
CA ALA A 67 3.33 12.43 7.50
C ALA A 67 2.53 11.40 6.72
N CYS A 68 2.19 11.66 5.45
CA CYS A 68 1.47 10.76 4.58
C CYS A 68 2.37 10.17 3.50
N CYS A 69 2.18 8.89 3.18
CA CYS A 69 2.79 8.27 2.00
C CYS A 69 2.24 8.88 0.71
N GLY A 70 2.98 8.70 -0.40
CA GLY A 70 2.58 9.22 -1.71
C GLY A 70 3.75 9.76 -2.50
N HIS A 71 3.50 10.09 -3.75
CA HIS A 71 4.47 10.74 -4.61
C HIS A 71 4.33 12.26 -4.49
N TYR A 72 5.39 12.93 -4.03
CA TYR A 72 5.44 14.37 -3.83
C TYR A 72 6.12 15.03 -5.01
N VAL A 73 5.45 16.04 -5.59
CA VAL A 73 6.02 16.93 -6.60
C VAL A 73 6.25 18.29 -5.96
N LEU A 74 7.46 18.81 -6.14
CA LEU A 74 7.86 20.13 -5.64
C LEU A 74 8.20 21.03 -6.81
N ASP A 75 7.62 22.22 -6.78
CA ASP A 75 7.88 23.27 -7.74
C ASP A 75 8.32 24.56 -7.05
N LEU A 76 9.31 25.26 -7.60
CA LEU A 76 9.63 26.62 -7.16
C LEU A 76 8.59 27.58 -7.73
N ALA A 77 7.63 27.97 -6.92
CA ALA A 77 6.54 28.84 -7.32
C ALA A 77 7.01 30.29 -7.52
N SER A 78 7.93 30.77 -6.67
CA SER A 78 8.51 32.10 -6.81
C SER A 78 9.88 32.22 -6.15
N ALA A 79 10.71 33.08 -6.72
CA ALA A 79 11.97 33.51 -6.13
C ALA A 79 12.11 35.02 -6.29
N GLY A 80 12.71 35.70 -5.34
CA GLY A 80 12.90 37.14 -5.41
C GLY A 80 13.74 37.70 -4.27
N THR A 81 14.07 38.95 -4.33
CA THR A 81 14.67 39.70 -3.21
C THR A 81 13.65 40.62 -2.55
N VAL A 82 13.75 40.76 -1.24
CA VAL A 82 12.91 41.64 -0.45
C VAL A 82 13.81 42.61 0.31
N ASP A 83 13.42 43.89 0.37
CA ASP A 83 14.19 44.91 1.10
C ASP A 83 14.27 44.62 2.60
N ALA A 84 15.11 45.33 3.32
CA ALA A 84 15.36 45.09 4.74
C ALA A 84 14.09 45.24 5.59
N LEU A 85 13.13 46.08 5.15
CA LEU A 85 11.86 46.33 5.84
C LEU A 85 10.72 45.41 5.38
N GLY A 86 10.93 44.63 4.30
CA GLY A 86 9.91 43.75 3.74
C GLY A 86 8.81 44.46 2.95
N LEU A 87 9.02 45.72 2.58
CA LEU A 87 8.01 46.56 1.93
C LEU A 87 8.03 46.41 0.40
N PHE A 88 9.20 46.15 -0.18
CA PHE A 88 9.37 46.06 -1.64
C PHE A 88 10.06 44.77 -1.99
N GLY A 89 9.47 44.03 -2.93
CA GLY A 89 10.01 42.78 -3.47
C GLY A 89 10.32 42.92 -4.96
N ILE A 90 11.45 42.40 -5.40
CA ILE A 90 11.83 42.27 -6.81
C ILE A 90 11.84 40.78 -7.15
N PRO A 91 10.89 40.31 -7.98
CA PRO A 91 10.88 38.92 -8.40
C PRO A 91 12.04 38.61 -9.37
N PHE A 92 12.54 37.40 -9.32
CA PHE A 92 13.47 36.88 -10.33
C PHE A 92 12.66 36.23 -11.46
N PRO A 93 12.74 36.75 -12.68
CA PRO A 93 12.05 36.15 -13.82
C PRO A 93 12.78 34.83 -14.24
N ASN A 94 12.02 33.88 -14.76
CA ASN A 94 12.52 32.67 -15.38
C ASN A 94 13.36 31.75 -14.47
N VAL A 95 13.08 31.70 -13.18
CA VAL A 95 13.64 30.71 -12.28
C VAL A 95 12.61 29.60 -12.14
N SER A 96 12.91 28.42 -12.64
CA SER A 96 12.10 27.21 -12.45
C SER A 96 12.96 26.13 -11.82
N LEU A 97 12.39 25.43 -10.88
CA LEU A 97 12.99 24.27 -10.24
C LEU A 97 11.86 23.30 -9.95
N ASN A 98 12.01 22.07 -10.39
CA ASN A 98 11.07 21.00 -10.09
C ASN A 98 11.83 19.79 -9.56
N GLY A 99 11.16 19.02 -8.75
CA GLY A 99 11.69 17.78 -8.23
C GLY A 99 10.56 16.91 -7.70
N SER A 100 10.86 15.65 -7.48
CA SER A 100 9.91 14.71 -6.90
C SER A 100 10.58 13.76 -5.93
N ALA A 101 9.82 13.27 -4.98
CA ALA A 101 10.23 12.22 -4.04
C ALA A 101 9.06 11.30 -3.76
N THR A 102 9.35 10.02 -3.63
CA THR A 102 8.34 9.03 -3.22
C THR A 102 8.47 8.75 -1.72
N VAL A 103 7.38 8.93 -1.00
CA VAL A 103 7.27 8.58 0.42
C VAL A 103 6.48 7.28 0.53
N TYR A 104 7.17 6.20 0.88
CA TYR A 104 6.58 4.87 1.03
C TYR A 104 5.85 4.73 2.36
N PRO A 105 4.78 3.92 2.44
CA PRO A 105 4.17 3.57 3.71
C PRO A 105 5.14 2.74 4.56
N PRO A 106 4.96 2.69 5.90
CA PRO A 106 5.71 1.78 6.76
C PRO A 106 5.55 0.33 6.28
N MET A 107 6.65 -0.40 6.18
CA MET A 107 6.60 -1.82 5.80
C MET A 107 6.44 -2.67 7.05
N ILE A 108 5.45 -3.55 7.05
CA ILE A 108 5.20 -4.51 8.13
C ILE A 108 5.25 -5.93 7.59
N ASP A 109 5.63 -6.86 8.43
CA ASP A 109 5.68 -8.28 8.11
C ASP A 109 4.46 -8.98 8.71
N ILE A 110 3.65 -9.62 7.84
CA ILE A 110 2.44 -10.34 8.24
C ILE A 110 2.43 -11.74 7.63
N ASP A 111 1.84 -12.68 8.37
CA ASP A 111 1.52 -14.01 7.91
C ASP A 111 0.02 -14.10 7.56
N ILE A 112 -0.28 -14.57 6.36
CA ILE A 112 -1.65 -14.81 5.93
C ILE A 112 -2.00 -16.27 6.25
N LEU A 113 -3.04 -16.46 7.06
CA LEU A 113 -3.60 -17.76 7.35
C LEU A 113 -4.96 -17.93 6.65
N PRO A 114 -5.23 -19.11 6.07
CA PRO A 114 -6.55 -19.38 5.50
C PRO A 114 -7.60 -19.40 6.60
N ALA A 115 -8.71 -18.67 6.40
CA ALA A 115 -9.84 -18.70 7.33
C ALA A 115 -10.41 -20.11 7.45
N ARG A 116 -10.58 -20.56 8.68
CA ARG A 116 -11.09 -21.91 8.99
C ARG A 116 -12.51 -22.06 8.44
N GLY A 117 -12.67 -22.91 7.41
CA GLY A 117 -13.98 -23.36 6.92
C GLY A 117 -14.39 -22.87 5.54
N ARG A 118 -13.67 -21.98 4.86
CA ARG A 118 -14.02 -21.49 3.52
C ARG A 118 -13.21 -22.07 2.36
N MET A 119 -12.23 -22.93 2.62
CA MET A 119 -11.39 -23.53 1.57
C MET A 119 -12.02 -24.75 0.86
N ALA A 120 -13.31 -24.99 1.02
CA ALA A 120 -14.01 -26.03 0.28
C ALA A 120 -15.05 -25.40 -0.66
N SER A 121 -14.64 -24.60 -1.62
CA SER A 121 -15.48 -24.33 -2.78
C SER A 121 -15.40 -25.50 -3.74
N GLU A 122 -16.55 -26.10 -4.04
CA GLU A 122 -16.77 -27.32 -4.81
C GLU A 122 -16.45 -27.21 -6.32
N SER A 123 -15.64 -26.30 -6.77
CA SER A 123 -15.26 -26.20 -8.18
C SER A 123 -13.84 -26.68 -8.36
N GLY A 124 -13.71 -27.83 -8.97
CA GLY A 124 -12.53 -28.56 -9.45
C GLY A 124 -11.25 -27.76 -9.63
N ALA A 125 -10.67 -27.31 -8.53
CA ALA A 125 -9.37 -26.65 -8.55
C ALA A 125 -8.33 -27.63 -9.04
N SER A 126 -7.59 -27.25 -10.04
CA SER A 126 -6.40 -27.97 -10.48
C SER A 126 -5.28 -27.70 -9.48
N TYR A 127 -4.54 -28.72 -9.08
CA TYR A 127 -3.48 -28.60 -8.07
C TYR A 127 -2.11 -28.64 -8.73
N ASP A 128 -1.21 -27.79 -8.26
CA ASP A 128 0.19 -27.82 -8.68
C ASP A 128 0.92 -28.95 -7.94
N HIS A 129 1.25 -30.01 -8.67
CA HIS A 129 1.99 -31.14 -8.13
C HIS A 129 3.48 -30.83 -7.88
N ASP A 130 3.97 -29.68 -8.33
CA ASP A 130 5.37 -29.29 -8.17
C ASP A 130 5.63 -28.30 -7.02
N ARG A 131 4.56 -27.83 -6.34
CA ARG A 131 4.68 -26.87 -5.22
C ARG A 131 4.00 -27.37 -3.95
N ARG A 132 4.68 -27.16 -2.82
CA ARG A 132 4.19 -27.50 -1.48
C ARG A 132 3.19 -26.46 -0.99
N GLY A 133 2.05 -26.90 -0.46
CA GLY A 133 0.99 -26.05 0.05
C GLY A 133 0.44 -26.48 1.41
N GLN A 134 -0.59 -25.77 1.86
CA GLN A 134 -1.26 -26.03 3.13
C GLN A 134 -2.63 -26.69 2.98
N ASP A 135 -3.10 -26.90 1.74
CA ASP A 135 -4.35 -27.58 1.50
C ASP A 135 -4.21 -29.08 1.78
N ARG A 136 -5.05 -29.58 2.68
CA ARG A 136 -5.05 -30.98 3.14
C ARG A 136 -5.99 -31.88 2.36
N SER A 137 -6.74 -31.33 1.41
CA SER A 137 -7.70 -32.11 0.60
C SER A 137 -6.99 -32.97 -0.44
N GLU A 138 -5.86 -32.51 -0.97
CA GLU A 138 -4.99 -33.29 -1.83
C GLU A 138 -3.57 -33.41 -1.29
N VAL A 139 -2.95 -34.55 -1.53
CA VAL A 139 -1.61 -34.86 -1.03
C VAL A 139 -0.59 -34.55 -2.12
N PHE A 140 0.25 -33.55 -1.88
CA PHE A 140 1.35 -33.21 -2.78
C PHE A 140 2.41 -34.28 -2.82
N GLU A 141 2.91 -34.68 -1.64
CA GLU A 141 3.96 -35.69 -1.51
C GLU A 141 3.86 -36.35 -0.13
N MET A 142 4.41 -37.55 -0.04
CA MET A 142 4.60 -38.26 1.22
C MET A 142 6.09 -38.27 1.53
N ARG A 143 6.47 -37.71 2.66
CA ARG A 143 7.86 -37.71 3.13
C ARG A 143 7.98 -38.17 4.57
N ASP A 144 9.20 -38.46 4.96
CA ASP A 144 9.50 -38.83 6.35
C ASP A 144 9.30 -37.64 7.29
N PHE A 145 8.83 -37.95 8.50
CA PHE A 145 8.62 -36.97 9.57
C PHE A 145 9.94 -36.29 9.95
N ARG A 146 9.89 -34.98 10.18
CA ARG A 146 11.01 -34.16 10.67
C ARG A 146 10.62 -33.42 11.93
N ASP A 147 11.64 -33.09 12.78
CA ASP A 147 11.41 -32.25 13.97
C ASP A 147 10.78 -30.91 13.58
N GLY A 148 9.62 -30.62 14.18
CA GLY A 148 8.79 -29.45 13.87
C GLY A 148 7.51 -29.76 13.10
N ASP A 149 7.35 -30.98 12.57
CA ASP A 149 6.11 -31.39 11.89
C ASP A 149 4.97 -31.65 12.87
N SER A 150 3.77 -31.30 12.45
CA SER A 150 2.56 -31.55 13.25
C SER A 150 2.13 -33.02 13.16
N PHE A 151 1.91 -33.68 14.29
CA PHE A 151 1.36 -35.03 14.35
C PHE A 151 -0.01 -35.18 13.68
N LYS A 152 -0.74 -34.08 13.45
CA LYS A 152 -1.99 -34.06 12.68
C LYS A 152 -1.81 -34.33 11.18
N GLN A 153 -0.59 -34.15 10.67
CA GLN A 153 -0.22 -34.37 9.26
C GLN A 153 0.30 -35.78 9.02
N VAL A 154 0.50 -36.57 10.08
CA VAL A 154 1.02 -37.97 9.95
C VAL A 154 -0.01 -38.86 9.29
N HIS A 155 0.44 -39.60 8.25
CA HIS A 155 -0.38 -40.60 7.58
C HIS A 155 -0.26 -41.93 8.32
N TRP A 156 -0.98 -42.11 9.41
CA TRP A 156 -0.90 -43.25 10.33
C TRP A 156 -0.96 -44.60 9.65
N LYS A 157 -1.82 -44.75 8.63
CA LYS A 157 -1.96 -46.04 7.90
C LYS A 157 -0.70 -46.40 7.10
N LEU A 158 -0.02 -45.42 6.52
CA LEU A 158 1.20 -45.63 5.74
C LEU A 158 2.39 -45.80 6.69
N SER A 159 2.48 -44.98 7.72
CA SER A 159 3.51 -45.12 8.76
C SER A 159 3.48 -46.46 9.43
N ALA A 160 2.31 -47.02 9.71
CA ALA A 160 2.18 -48.39 10.25
C ALA A 160 2.62 -49.50 9.25
N ARG A 161 2.59 -49.21 7.94
CA ARG A 161 2.98 -50.19 6.93
C ARG A 161 4.49 -50.21 6.65
N PHE A 162 5.12 -49.05 6.70
CA PHE A 162 6.55 -48.89 6.40
C PHE A 162 7.44 -48.85 7.63
N GLY A 163 6.87 -48.66 8.84
CA GLY A 163 7.62 -48.67 10.11
C GLY A 163 8.18 -47.26 10.49
N ASP A 164 8.12 -46.32 9.58
CA ASP A 164 8.60 -44.92 9.80
C ASP A 164 7.46 -43.94 9.72
N LEU A 165 7.55 -42.84 10.50
CA LEU A 165 6.55 -41.81 10.49
C LEU A 165 6.56 -41.05 9.15
N THR A 166 5.49 -41.15 8.41
CA THR A 166 5.29 -40.48 7.11
C THR A 166 4.28 -39.35 7.25
N VAL A 167 4.65 -38.17 6.76
CA VAL A 167 3.83 -36.97 6.78
C VAL A 167 3.25 -36.72 5.40
N ARG A 168 1.99 -36.26 5.39
CA ARG A 168 1.35 -35.76 4.18
C ARG A 168 1.70 -34.28 4.01
N GLU A 169 2.36 -33.96 2.91
CA GLU A 169 2.46 -32.56 2.47
C GLU A 169 1.26 -32.22 1.60
N ALA A 170 0.63 -31.09 1.90
CA ALA A 170 -0.49 -30.59 1.15
C ALA A 170 -0.01 -29.91 -0.14
N SER A 171 -0.75 -30.07 -1.25
CA SER A 171 -0.51 -29.31 -2.47
C SER A 171 -1.05 -27.88 -2.37
N LEU A 172 -0.47 -26.97 -3.16
CA LEU A 172 -1.06 -25.64 -3.36
C LEU A 172 -2.10 -25.73 -4.47
N PRO A 173 -3.32 -25.17 -4.26
CA PRO A 173 -4.25 -24.99 -5.37
C PRO A 173 -3.61 -24.09 -6.43
N THR A 174 -3.62 -24.50 -7.70
CA THR A 174 -3.03 -23.74 -8.82
C THR A 174 -3.93 -22.64 -9.38
N ASP A 175 -5.21 -22.65 -9.05
CA ASP A 175 -6.21 -21.82 -9.72
C ASP A 175 -6.78 -20.67 -8.86
N TYR A 176 -6.06 -20.20 -7.85
CA TYR A 176 -6.43 -18.97 -7.18
C TYR A 176 -5.80 -17.77 -7.87
N ASP A 177 -6.51 -17.18 -8.82
CA ASP A 177 -6.20 -15.83 -9.24
C ASP A 177 -6.74 -14.86 -8.18
N ILE A 178 -5.81 -14.44 -7.31
CA ILE A 178 -6.09 -13.55 -6.18
C ILE A 178 -6.04 -12.11 -6.66
N ALA A 179 -7.04 -11.31 -6.31
CA ALA A 179 -6.98 -9.86 -6.46
C ALA A 179 -6.85 -9.16 -5.11
N LEU A 180 -5.97 -8.17 -5.05
CA LEU A 180 -5.91 -7.17 -3.98
C LEU A 180 -6.53 -5.88 -4.51
N LEU A 181 -7.58 -5.39 -3.85
CA LEU A 181 -8.25 -4.14 -4.21
C LEU A 181 -7.88 -3.05 -3.22
N ARG A 182 -7.41 -1.92 -3.76
CA ARG A 182 -7.24 -0.68 -2.98
C ARG A 182 -8.54 0.11 -3.01
N ASP A 183 -9.14 0.31 -1.85
CA ASP A 183 -10.35 1.12 -1.67
C ASP A 183 -10.11 2.13 -0.54
N ALA A 184 -9.22 3.09 -0.82
CA ALA A 184 -8.87 4.19 0.09
C ALA A 184 -9.52 5.48 -0.41
N HIS A 185 -10.17 6.21 0.50
CA HIS A 185 -10.98 7.36 0.16
C HIS A 185 -10.33 8.69 0.57
N ALA A 186 -10.43 9.66 -0.31
CA ALA A 186 -10.07 11.05 -0.01
C ALA A 186 -11.24 11.75 0.68
N ARG A 187 -11.50 11.47 1.98
CA ARG A 187 -12.55 12.13 2.75
C ARG A 187 -12.19 13.59 3.05
N SER A 188 -13.13 14.52 2.83
CA SER A 188 -12.91 15.95 3.03
C SER A 188 -12.98 16.42 4.50
N ASP A 189 -13.56 15.63 5.40
CA ASP A 189 -13.96 16.10 6.74
C ASP A 189 -13.09 15.61 7.91
N ASP A 190 -12.17 14.69 7.69
CA ASP A 190 -11.34 14.15 8.78
C ASP A 190 -9.93 14.77 8.78
N GLY A 191 -9.67 15.72 9.69
CA GLY A 191 -8.33 16.28 9.92
C GLY A 191 -7.20 15.25 10.08
N ASP A 192 -6.36 15.37 11.10
CA ASP A 192 -5.15 14.53 11.32
C ASP A 192 -5.35 12.99 11.20
N GLY A 193 -6.57 12.48 11.42
CA GLY A 193 -6.84 11.03 11.33
C GLY A 193 -6.89 10.45 9.90
N ARG A 194 -6.96 11.30 8.88
CA ARG A 194 -7.04 10.87 7.48
C ARG A 194 -5.71 10.31 6.96
N GLU A 195 -4.61 10.97 7.28
CA GLU A 195 -3.28 10.57 6.84
C GLU A 195 -2.91 9.20 7.42
N ASP A 196 -3.28 8.97 8.68
CA ASP A 196 -3.09 7.68 9.33
C ASP A 196 -3.89 6.55 8.67
N ALA A 197 -5.14 6.83 8.26
CA ALA A 197 -5.97 5.83 7.57
C ALA A 197 -5.38 5.49 6.19
N VAL A 198 -4.98 6.49 5.40
CA VAL A 198 -4.33 6.27 4.10
C VAL A 198 -3.02 5.50 4.26
N ASN A 199 -2.16 5.91 5.19
CA ASN A 199 -0.93 5.20 5.49
C ASN A 199 -1.21 3.74 5.87
N ALA A 200 -2.22 3.49 6.70
CA ALA A 200 -2.55 2.15 7.16
C ALA A 200 -3.13 1.27 6.03
N VAL A 201 -4.00 1.81 5.16
CA VAL A 201 -4.49 1.08 3.97
C VAL A 201 -3.33 0.70 3.06
N MET A 202 -2.44 1.66 2.73
CA MET A 202 -1.29 1.43 1.87
C MET A 202 -0.28 0.46 2.49
N THR A 203 -0.04 0.56 3.80
CA THR A 203 0.78 -0.39 4.57
C THR A 203 0.21 -1.80 4.52
N MET A 204 -1.09 -1.95 4.76
CA MET A 204 -1.75 -3.26 4.76
C MET A 204 -1.73 -3.88 3.37
N LEU A 205 -2.02 -3.10 2.33
CA LEU A 205 -2.01 -3.60 0.96
C LEU A 205 -0.61 -4.05 0.53
N SER A 206 0.42 -3.29 0.85
CA SER A 206 1.81 -3.67 0.59
C SER A 206 2.23 -4.92 1.37
N ALA A 207 1.82 -5.03 2.64
CA ALA A 207 2.10 -6.19 3.47
C ALA A 207 1.43 -7.46 2.95
N LEU A 208 0.16 -7.38 2.53
CA LEU A 208 -0.56 -8.49 1.90
C LEU A 208 0.11 -8.94 0.60
N SER A 209 0.47 -7.98 -0.27
CA SER A 209 1.14 -8.28 -1.53
C SER A 209 2.48 -8.99 -1.30
N LEU A 210 3.31 -8.49 -0.38
CA LEU A 210 4.57 -9.16 -0.03
C LEU A 210 4.37 -10.53 0.62
N ALA A 211 3.36 -10.69 1.47
CA ALA A 211 3.06 -11.97 2.10
C ALA A 211 2.64 -13.02 1.07
N LEU A 212 1.83 -12.64 0.07
CA LEU A 212 1.48 -13.51 -1.06
C LEU A 212 2.71 -13.89 -1.89
N LEU A 213 3.57 -12.93 -2.23
CA LEU A 213 4.82 -13.20 -2.97
C LEU A 213 5.75 -14.16 -2.21
N ARG A 214 5.87 -14.02 -0.89
CA ARG A 214 6.66 -14.95 -0.06
C ARG A 214 6.11 -16.38 -0.07
N GLN A 215 4.80 -16.53 -0.20
CA GLN A 215 4.15 -17.82 -0.37
C GLN A 215 4.24 -18.34 -1.80
N GLY A 216 4.87 -17.59 -2.73
CA GLY A 216 4.97 -17.95 -4.14
C GLY A 216 3.66 -17.78 -4.91
N LEU A 217 2.70 -17.03 -4.37
CA LEU A 217 1.40 -16.76 -4.97
C LEU A 217 1.46 -15.47 -5.80
N ALA A 218 1.40 -15.62 -7.12
CA ALA A 218 1.18 -14.50 -8.01
C ALA A 218 -0.24 -13.97 -7.78
N HIS A 219 -0.41 -12.65 -7.82
CA HIS A 219 -1.69 -12.00 -7.58
C HIS A 219 -1.84 -10.75 -8.44
N THR A 220 -3.04 -10.23 -8.50
CA THR A 220 -3.36 -9.02 -9.27
C THR A 220 -3.72 -7.89 -8.32
N VAL A 221 -3.10 -6.73 -8.47
CA VAL A 221 -3.50 -5.53 -7.73
C VAL A 221 -4.37 -4.68 -8.62
N VAL A 222 -5.50 -4.26 -8.08
CA VAL A 222 -6.48 -3.40 -8.77
C VAL A 222 -6.62 -2.10 -8.00
N CYS A 223 -6.30 -1.00 -8.65
CA CYS A 223 -6.49 0.35 -8.16
C CYS A 223 -7.42 1.10 -9.11
N LYS A 224 -8.19 2.04 -8.61
CA LYS A 224 -9.08 2.86 -9.43
C LYS A 224 -8.72 4.32 -9.28
N ASP A 225 -8.82 5.06 -10.36
CA ASP A 225 -8.79 6.51 -10.41
C ASP A 225 -9.91 7.06 -11.30
N ALA A 226 -9.91 8.37 -11.55
CA ALA A 226 -10.91 9.02 -12.37
C ALA A 226 -10.90 8.57 -13.86
N GLU A 227 -9.80 7.98 -14.32
CA GLU A 227 -9.60 7.52 -15.70
C GLU A 227 -10.02 6.06 -15.90
N GLY A 228 -10.10 5.28 -14.80
CA GLY A 228 -10.53 3.88 -14.83
C GLY A 228 -9.81 2.97 -13.85
N ALA A 229 -9.91 1.67 -14.09
CA ALA A 229 -9.23 0.66 -13.28
C ALA A 229 -7.81 0.38 -13.80
N HIS A 230 -6.81 0.56 -12.94
CA HIS A 230 -5.44 0.12 -13.18
C HIS A 230 -5.25 -1.27 -12.62
N VAL A 231 -4.80 -2.19 -13.46
CA VAL A 231 -4.66 -3.61 -13.12
C VAL A 231 -3.22 -4.02 -13.38
N GLN A 232 -2.55 -4.53 -12.35
CA GLN A 232 -1.18 -4.99 -12.45
C GLN A 232 -1.03 -6.37 -11.83
N ARG A 233 -0.46 -7.33 -12.58
CA ARG A 233 -0.12 -8.66 -12.08
C ARG A 233 1.24 -8.60 -11.39
N ILE A 234 1.29 -9.18 -10.19
CA ILE A 234 2.47 -9.20 -9.33
C ILE A 234 2.92 -10.65 -9.17
N ASP A 235 4.09 -10.97 -9.69
CA ASP A 235 4.74 -12.29 -9.62
C ASP A 235 6.20 -12.21 -9.15
N SER A 236 6.70 -10.99 -8.96
CA SER A 236 8.09 -10.71 -8.63
C SER A 236 8.22 -9.49 -7.74
N LEU A 237 9.36 -9.36 -7.07
CA LEU A 237 9.67 -8.18 -6.25
C LEU A 237 9.75 -6.90 -7.10
N ALA A 238 10.30 -6.98 -8.31
CA ALA A 238 10.35 -5.84 -9.24
C ALA A 238 8.94 -5.38 -9.62
N GLY A 239 8.02 -6.32 -9.92
CA GLY A 239 6.62 -6.00 -10.17
C GLY A 239 5.93 -5.37 -8.97
N PHE A 240 6.29 -5.78 -7.75
CA PHE A 240 5.81 -5.15 -6.52
C PHE A 240 6.31 -3.71 -6.37
N GLU A 241 7.59 -3.43 -6.63
CA GLU A 241 8.15 -2.08 -6.58
C GLU A 241 7.48 -1.16 -7.60
N ASP A 242 7.31 -1.59 -8.83
CA ASP A 242 6.61 -0.83 -9.88
C ASP A 242 5.15 -0.54 -9.51
N MET A 243 4.47 -1.52 -8.90
CA MET A 243 3.11 -1.37 -8.42
C MET A 243 3.03 -0.32 -7.30
N MET A 244 3.96 -0.35 -6.34
CA MET A 244 4.01 0.63 -5.26
C MET A 244 4.18 2.05 -5.78
N ASP A 245 5.10 2.28 -6.73
CA ASP A 245 5.32 3.59 -7.34
C ASP A 245 4.07 4.07 -8.10
N THR A 246 3.41 3.17 -8.81
CA THR A 246 2.15 3.46 -9.51
C THR A 246 1.07 3.87 -8.51
N MET A 247 0.83 3.07 -7.47
CA MET A 247 -0.21 3.34 -6.47
C MET A 247 0.01 4.63 -5.71
N LEU A 248 1.26 4.96 -5.37
CA LEU A 248 1.61 6.16 -4.63
C LEU A 248 1.49 7.43 -5.48
N SER A 249 1.50 7.29 -6.81
CA SER A 249 1.32 8.39 -7.77
C SER A 249 -0.14 8.59 -8.18
N MET A 250 -1.00 7.58 -7.98
CA MET A 250 -2.41 7.62 -8.37
C MET A 250 -3.26 8.32 -7.32
N PRO A 251 -4.05 9.35 -7.69
CA PRO A 251 -4.94 10.04 -6.76
C PRO A 251 -5.94 9.08 -6.10
N LEU A 252 -6.24 9.33 -4.83
CA LEU A 252 -7.38 8.70 -4.17
C LEU A 252 -8.67 9.31 -4.68
N GLU A 253 -9.67 8.48 -4.93
CA GLU A 253 -11.00 8.97 -5.29
C GLU A 253 -11.68 9.65 -4.10
N ALA A 254 -12.54 10.64 -4.41
CA ALA A 254 -13.48 11.15 -3.44
C ALA A 254 -14.52 10.08 -3.10
N ASP A 255 -14.93 10.04 -1.86
CA ASP A 255 -15.90 9.16 -1.19
C ASP A 255 -16.96 8.52 -2.12
N ARG A 256 -16.53 7.56 -2.93
CA ARG A 256 -17.41 6.75 -3.78
C ARG A 256 -17.17 5.29 -3.45
N PRO A 257 -18.25 4.50 -3.28
CA PRO A 257 -18.10 3.08 -3.07
C PRO A 257 -17.38 2.45 -4.26
N HIS A 258 -16.69 1.35 -4.00
CA HIS A 258 -16.11 0.55 -5.08
C HIS A 258 -17.18 0.22 -6.13
N ASP A 259 -16.83 0.36 -7.41
CA ASP A 259 -17.75 0.10 -8.54
C ASP A 259 -17.73 -1.41 -8.87
N PRO A 260 -18.76 -2.19 -8.49
CA PRO A 260 -18.79 -3.62 -8.72
C PRO A 260 -18.79 -3.99 -10.21
N ASP A 261 -19.39 -3.19 -11.06
CA ASP A 261 -19.46 -3.46 -12.51
C ASP A 261 -18.08 -3.33 -13.17
N ALA A 262 -17.33 -2.28 -12.81
CA ALA A 262 -15.96 -2.11 -13.29
C ALA A 262 -15.05 -3.24 -12.79
N PHE A 263 -15.20 -3.65 -11.54
CA PHE A 263 -14.46 -4.78 -11.00
C PHE A 263 -14.84 -6.11 -11.68
N ASN A 264 -16.12 -6.33 -11.99
CA ASN A 264 -16.56 -7.56 -12.66
C ASN A 264 -15.91 -7.74 -14.04
N GLN A 265 -15.70 -6.66 -14.79
CA GLN A 265 -14.95 -6.72 -16.05
C GLN A 265 -13.51 -7.18 -15.84
N VAL A 266 -12.84 -6.62 -14.85
CA VAL A 266 -11.48 -7.03 -14.47
C VAL A 266 -11.46 -8.50 -14.01
N ARG A 267 -12.40 -8.89 -13.15
CA ARG A 267 -12.54 -10.25 -12.64
C ARG A 267 -12.64 -11.28 -13.75
N ILE A 268 -13.51 -11.02 -14.75
CA ILE A 268 -13.69 -11.92 -15.88
C ILE A 268 -12.42 -11.96 -16.75
N ALA A 269 -11.81 -10.80 -17.03
CA ALA A 269 -10.64 -10.71 -17.89
C ALA A 269 -9.41 -11.41 -17.32
N TYR A 270 -9.25 -11.43 -15.98
CA TYR A 270 -8.10 -11.99 -15.27
C TYR A 270 -8.40 -13.29 -14.51
N GLY A 271 -9.63 -13.83 -14.64
CA GLY A 271 -10.02 -15.09 -14.00
C GLY A 271 -10.03 -15.05 -12.46
N ILE A 272 -10.25 -13.88 -11.85
CA ILE A 272 -10.15 -13.67 -10.40
C ILE A 272 -11.21 -14.49 -9.67
N THR A 273 -10.77 -15.36 -8.77
CA THR A 273 -11.64 -16.21 -7.96
C THR A 273 -11.71 -15.77 -6.51
N LYS A 274 -10.62 -15.19 -5.97
CA LYS A 274 -10.54 -14.66 -4.61
C LYS A 274 -10.17 -13.19 -4.61
N THR A 275 -10.84 -12.39 -3.79
CA THR A 275 -10.61 -10.96 -3.68
C THR A 275 -10.36 -10.57 -2.24
N MET A 276 -9.29 -9.83 -2.00
CA MET A 276 -8.98 -9.19 -0.73
C MET A 276 -9.12 -7.69 -0.90
N LEU A 277 -10.14 -7.12 -0.29
CA LEU A 277 -10.40 -5.68 -0.31
C LEU A 277 -9.81 -5.02 0.93
N VAL A 278 -8.95 -4.02 0.76
CA VAL A 278 -8.45 -3.19 1.85
C VAL A 278 -9.10 -1.82 1.75
N THR A 279 -9.90 -1.47 2.75
CA THR A 279 -10.73 -0.25 2.71
C THR A 279 -10.71 0.51 4.04
N ASP A 280 -10.89 1.83 3.98
CA ASP A 280 -11.13 2.71 5.13
C ASP A 280 -12.63 3.05 5.32
N ALA A 281 -13.51 2.55 4.44
CA ALA A 281 -14.94 2.76 4.49
C ALA A 281 -15.73 1.49 4.15
N LEU A 282 -16.85 1.27 4.84
CA LEU A 282 -17.73 0.13 4.59
C LEU A 282 -19.00 0.59 3.87
N HIS A 283 -19.13 0.21 2.62
CA HIS A 283 -20.33 0.42 1.79
C HIS A 283 -21.04 -0.93 1.61
N LYS A 284 -21.98 -1.24 2.49
CA LYS A 284 -22.60 -2.58 2.61
C LYS A 284 -23.15 -3.09 1.27
N ASP A 285 -23.88 -2.27 0.54
CA ASP A 285 -24.51 -2.69 -0.73
C ASP A 285 -23.45 -3.10 -1.78
N ALA A 286 -22.37 -2.32 -1.90
CA ALA A 286 -21.26 -2.65 -2.80
C ALA A 286 -20.50 -3.90 -2.35
N LEU A 287 -20.29 -4.09 -1.05
CA LEU A 287 -19.65 -5.29 -0.50
C LEU A 287 -20.51 -6.55 -0.71
N ASP A 288 -21.82 -6.46 -0.54
CA ASP A 288 -22.75 -7.57 -0.79
C ASP A 288 -22.76 -7.97 -2.27
N GLU A 289 -22.64 -7.00 -3.18
CA GLU A 289 -22.56 -7.24 -4.62
C GLU A 289 -21.22 -7.89 -5.00
N LEU A 290 -20.10 -7.37 -4.51
CA LEU A 290 -18.78 -7.98 -4.70
C LEU A 290 -18.72 -9.41 -4.17
N ALA A 291 -19.30 -9.67 -2.99
CA ALA A 291 -19.35 -11.01 -2.40
C ALA A 291 -20.20 -11.99 -3.22
N GLY A 292 -21.12 -11.49 -4.03
CA GLY A 292 -21.87 -12.31 -5.01
C GLY A 292 -21.04 -12.72 -6.23
N MET A 293 -19.92 -12.07 -6.47
CA MET A 293 -19.08 -12.28 -7.68
C MET A 293 -17.80 -13.09 -7.40
N THR A 294 -17.28 -13.03 -6.18
CA THR A 294 -15.96 -13.60 -5.83
C THR A 294 -15.95 -14.03 -4.36
N ASP A 295 -15.02 -14.90 -3.98
CA ASP A 295 -14.72 -15.16 -2.56
C ASP A 295 -14.06 -13.92 -1.96
N LEU A 296 -14.84 -13.13 -1.18
CA LEU A 296 -14.46 -11.82 -0.71
C LEU A 296 -13.96 -11.86 0.75
N SER A 297 -12.76 -11.34 0.97
CA SER A 297 -12.22 -11.01 2.29
C SER A 297 -12.01 -9.50 2.38
N VAL A 298 -12.57 -8.87 3.42
CA VAL A 298 -12.50 -7.41 3.61
C VAL A 298 -11.64 -7.09 4.82
N VAL A 299 -10.62 -6.29 4.62
CA VAL A 299 -9.80 -5.71 5.69
C VAL A 299 -10.18 -4.25 5.83
N HIS A 300 -10.97 -3.95 6.86
CA HIS A 300 -11.40 -2.59 7.16
C HIS A 300 -10.44 -1.90 8.13
N ILE A 301 -9.93 -0.76 7.72
CA ILE A 301 -9.04 0.09 8.51
C ILE A 301 -9.85 1.22 9.15
N GLY A 302 -10.02 1.18 10.47
CA GLY A 302 -10.83 2.15 11.22
C GLY A 302 -10.13 2.76 12.41
N LYS A 303 -10.80 3.70 13.10
CA LYS A 303 -10.27 4.35 14.33
C LYS A 303 -10.38 3.45 15.57
N THR A 304 -11.31 2.51 15.57
CA THR A 304 -11.57 1.63 16.73
C THR A 304 -11.77 0.20 16.25
N ALA A 305 -11.27 -0.78 17.00
CA ALA A 305 -11.59 -2.18 16.79
C ALA A 305 -13.08 -2.38 17.10
N GLN A 306 -13.92 -2.43 16.07
CA GLN A 306 -15.29 -2.90 16.22
C GLN A 306 -15.24 -4.41 16.10
N ALA A 307 -15.60 -5.10 17.19
CA ALA A 307 -15.77 -6.55 17.18
C ALA A 307 -16.86 -6.91 16.15
N GLY A 308 -16.49 -7.79 15.22
CA GLY A 308 -17.25 -8.35 14.12
C GLY A 308 -18.72 -7.92 14.01
N ALA A 309 -19.04 -7.11 13.04
CA ALA A 309 -20.39 -7.07 12.54
C ALA A 309 -20.63 -8.41 11.84
N ASP A 310 -21.60 -9.17 12.34
CA ASP A 310 -22.07 -10.41 11.71
C ASP A 310 -22.81 -10.04 10.42
N ASP A 311 -22.12 -10.08 9.30
CA ASP A 311 -22.65 -9.74 7.96
C ASP A 311 -23.34 -10.91 7.27
N GLY A 312 -23.89 -11.84 8.07
CA GLY A 312 -24.65 -12.98 7.54
C GLY A 312 -23.81 -14.01 6.77
N GLY A 313 -22.47 -13.97 6.91
CA GLY A 313 -21.57 -15.00 6.38
C GLY A 313 -21.26 -14.89 4.89
N ARG A 314 -21.60 -13.79 4.21
CA ARG A 314 -21.34 -13.62 2.78
C ARG A 314 -19.88 -13.34 2.45
N TYR A 315 -19.17 -12.61 3.32
CA TYR A 315 -17.76 -12.31 3.21
C TYR A 315 -17.07 -12.33 4.57
N LEU A 316 -15.77 -12.44 4.59
CA LEU A 316 -14.97 -12.34 5.80
C LEU A 316 -14.62 -10.87 6.05
N LEU A 317 -15.01 -10.34 7.22
CA LEU A 317 -14.71 -8.97 7.60
C LEU A 317 -13.74 -8.94 8.78
N THR A 318 -12.59 -8.31 8.59
CA THR A 318 -11.58 -8.09 9.63
C THR A 318 -11.41 -6.61 9.88
N HIS A 319 -11.70 -6.16 11.11
CA HIS A 319 -11.49 -4.76 11.51
C HIS A 319 -10.14 -4.57 12.18
N ILE A 320 -9.37 -3.60 11.70
CA ILE A 320 -8.04 -3.31 12.21
C ILE A 320 -7.89 -1.80 12.46
N PRO A 321 -7.47 -1.38 13.67
CA PRO A 321 -7.17 0.01 13.93
C PRO A 321 -5.96 0.49 13.10
N ALA A 322 -6.05 1.69 12.52
CA ALA A 322 -4.95 2.28 11.74
C ALA A 322 -3.64 2.34 12.53
N GLU A 323 -3.71 2.70 13.82
CA GLU A 323 -2.55 2.72 14.72
C GLU A 323 -1.88 1.35 14.91
N ALA A 324 -2.65 0.26 14.85
CA ALA A 324 -2.11 -1.08 14.97
C ALA A 324 -1.35 -1.50 13.71
N VAL A 325 -1.83 -1.07 12.53
CA VAL A 325 -1.16 -1.28 11.24
C VAL A 325 0.14 -0.48 11.19
N CYS A 326 0.08 0.84 11.33
CA CYS A 326 1.26 1.71 11.26
C CYS A 326 2.28 1.41 12.36
N GLY A 327 1.83 0.92 13.53
CA GLY A 327 2.68 0.51 14.64
C GLY A 327 3.29 -0.89 14.53
N GLY A 328 3.03 -1.63 13.44
CA GLY A 328 3.57 -2.98 13.20
C GLY A 328 3.12 -4.03 14.22
N ARG A 329 1.96 -3.85 14.86
CA ARG A 329 1.44 -4.73 15.90
C ARG A 329 0.71 -5.96 15.36
N ILE A 330 0.46 -5.99 14.04
CA ILE A 330 -0.24 -7.08 13.37
C ILE A 330 0.81 -8.04 12.84
N LYS A 331 0.72 -9.31 13.26
CA LYS A 331 1.64 -10.36 12.80
C LYS A 331 0.94 -11.41 11.95
N THR A 332 -0.35 -11.59 12.13
CA THR A 332 -1.10 -12.66 11.49
C THR A 332 -2.48 -12.16 11.10
N LEU A 333 -2.90 -12.51 9.89
CA LEU A 333 -4.23 -12.17 9.37
C LEU A 333 -4.91 -13.46 8.86
N GLU A 334 -6.14 -13.71 9.30
CA GLU A 334 -6.99 -14.79 8.76
C GLU A 334 -7.83 -14.21 7.61
N LEU A 335 -7.65 -14.75 6.39
CA LEU A 335 -8.32 -14.26 5.18
C LEU A 335 -8.88 -15.39 4.33
#